data_c12f7f0a66054686685575a1b8287675
#
_entry.id   c12f7f0a66054686685575a1b8287675
#
_cell.length_a   1.000
_cell.length_b   1.000
_cell.length_c   1.000
_cell.angle_alpha   90.00
_cell.angle_beta   90.00
_cell.angle_gamma   90.00
#
_symmetry.space_group_name_H-M   'P 1'
#
loop_
_entity.id
_entity.type
_entity.pdbx_description
1 polymer ?
#
loop_
_entity_poly.entity_id
_entity_poly.type
_entity_poly.pdbx_seq_one_letter_code
_entity_poly.pdbx_strand_id
1 'polypeptide(L)'
;MNICHQPWTLVPNHIRGKGGREIDKLRGVTPALDTDSGSEAWIGSVTRVGNPPPEAPNYGCSEVVLPDGRREFLFEAIAENPQEILGQTHMRKNGQGLGMLIKYLDAQAQYGLQCHPTRPWAKKMWNSPYGKEESWYVIGTRDDTAEPAYILLGFQEGVTREMWEEAYFRDDLAALENLCHKIQIQVGEAYFVGGGCPHALGEGCLVVEVQEPADITLGAHPYSAMPAAWRQKNPDVPAGLYDERLLGAYVYDGCSYEENLRRWRAPRVTVRKGGWGSEEILIGPAQTKFFSFTELNLAGETEMLRTGFPQVAMVLSGQGELFWEGGALPVKQGMELFFPYDIPNFGVRGELRMVLCNPEGAEIPMQA
;
A
#
# COMPACT_ATOMS: atom_id res chain seq x y z
N MET A 1 8.94 -17.77 -26.73
CA MET A 1 7.78 -16.91 -26.36
C MET A 1 8.33 -15.80 -25.49
N ASN A 2 8.04 -14.52 -25.77
CA ASN A 2 8.53 -13.42 -24.92
C ASN A 2 7.77 -13.45 -23.58
N ILE A 3 8.50 -13.61 -22.46
CA ILE A 3 7.90 -13.66 -21.13
C ILE A 3 7.19 -12.37 -20.75
N CYS A 4 7.60 -11.24 -21.31
CA CYS A 4 6.99 -9.93 -21.04
C CYS A 4 5.64 -9.70 -21.77
N HIS A 5 5.24 -10.62 -22.67
CA HIS A 5 4.00 -10.51 -23.43
C HIS A 5 2.80 -11.19 -22.75
N GLN A 6 2.91 -11.56 -21.50
CA GLN A 6 1.83 -12.19 -20.74
C GLN A 6 1.90 -11.84 -19.25
N PRO A 7 0.78 -12.00 -18.50
CA PRO A 7 0.77 -11.77 -17.07
C PRO A 7 1.70 -12.73 -16.31
N TRP A 8 2.30 -12.25 -15.22
CA TRP A 8 3.08 -13.05 -14.29
C TRP A 8 2.30 -13.26 -13.00
N THR A 9 2.51 -14.41 -12.34
CA THR A 9 1.90 -14.68 -11.05
C THR A 9 2.90 -14.36 -9.93
N LEU A 10 2.51 -13.53 -8.99
CA LEU A 10 3.30 -13.22 -7.80
C LEU A 10 3.15 -14.35 -6.79
N VAL A 11 4.21 -14.57 -6.01
CA VAL A 11 4.20 -15.57 -4.94
C VAL A 11 3.75 -14.89 -3.65
N PRO A 12 2.65 -15.33 -3.03
CA PRO A 12 2.17 -14.79 -1.77
C PRO A 12 3.23 -14.83 -0.66
N ASN A 13 3.28 -13.80 0.14
CA ASN A 13 4.19 -13.71 1.29
C ASN A 13 3.47 -13.16 2.53
N HIS A 14 4.12 -13.29 3.66
CA HIS A 14 3.86 -12.56 4.89
C HIS A 14 5.17 -11.94 5.37
N ILE A 15 5.14 -10.69 5.80
CA ILE A 15 6.34 -9.95 6.11
C ILE A 15 6.49 -9.74 7.62
N ARG A 16 5.55 -9.07 8.28
CA ARG A 16 5.65 -8.72 9.70
C ARG A 16 4.27 -8.42 10.29
N GLY A 17 4.25 -8.13 11.61
CA GLY A 17 3.06 -7.71 12.35
C GLY A 17 2.22 -8.86 12.91
N LYS A 18 1.25 -8.53 13.76
CA LYS A 18 0.33 -9.47 14.38
C LYS A 18 -0.92 -9.66 13.53
N GLY A 19 -1.27 -10.90 13.23
CA GLY A 19 -2.45 -11.26 12.43
C GLY A 19 -2.06 -12.00 11.15
N GLY A 20 -2.85 -11.81 10.09
CA GLY A 20 -2.69 -12.48 8.80
C GLY A 20 -3.83 -13.41 8.44
N ARG A 21 -4.74 -13.69 9.39
CA ARG A 21 -5.88 -14.59 9.19
C ARG A 21 -6.77 -14.13 8.03
N GLU A 22 -7.08 -12.84 7.96
CA GLU A 22 -7.97 -12.33 6.92
C GLU A 22 -7.27 -12.27 5.56
N ILE A 23 -5.95 -12.05 5.53
CA ILE A 23 -5.13 -12.17 4.31
C ILE A 23 -5.17 -13.62 3.80
N ASP A 24 -4.97 -14.60 4.70
CA ASP A 24 -5.00 -16.02 4.34
C ASP A 24 -6.39 -16.46 3.85
N LYS A 25 -7.45 -16.02 4.51
CA LYS A 25 -8.83 -16.25 4.03
C LYS A 25 -9.04 -15.68 2.63
N LEU A 26 -8.57 -14.46 2.37
CA LEU A 26 -8.61 -13.84 1.04
C LEU A 26 -7.89 -14.71 0.01
N ARG A 27 -6.73 -15.28 0.37
CA ARG A 27 -5.91 -16.15 -0.49
C ARG A 27 -6.40 -17.60 -0.55
N GLY A 28 -7.42 -17.96 0.23
CA GLY A 28 -7.91 -19.34 0.31
C GLY A 28 -6.95 -20.31 1.02
N VAL A 29 -6.08 -19.81 1.90
CA VAL A 29 -5.16 -20.63 2.71
C VAL A 29 -5.91 -21.21 3.90
N THR A 30 -5.70 -22.50 4.20
CA THR A 30 -6.32 -23.20 5.34
C THR A 30 -5.31 -24.13 6.02
N PRO A 31 -5.12 -24.05 7.35
CA PRO A 31 -5.72 -23.07 8.26
C PRO A 31 -5.16 -21.66 8.00
N ALA A 32 -5.99 -20.64 8.23
CA ALA A 32 -5.58 -19.27 8.13
C ALA A 32 -4.62 -18.90 9.26
N LEU A 33 -3.56 -18.16 8.92
CA LEU A 33 -2.57 -17.69 9.88
C LEU A 33 -3.18 -16.65 10.83
N ASP A 34 -2.90 -16.76 12.10
CA ASP A 34 -3.23 -15.73 13.10
C ASP A 34 -2.12 -15.71 14.15
N THR A 35 -0.94 -15.21 13.75
CA THR A 35 0.30 -15.21 14.53
C THR A 35 0.90 -13.82 14.62
N ASP A 36 2.05 -13.69 15.28
CA ASP A 36 2.78 -12.43 15.45
C ASP A 36 3.63 -12.05 14.23
N SER A 37 3.51 -12.74 13.09
CA SER A 37 4.39 -12.54 11.94
C SER A 37 3.67 -12.52 10.59
N GLY A 38 2.43 -12.08 10.52
CA GLY A 38 1.64 -12.25 9.32
C GLY A 38 0.74 -11.10 8.89
N SER A 39 0.63 -10.01 9.66
CA SER A 39 -0.36 -8.97 9.38
C SER A 39 -0.06 -8.09 8.17
N GLU A 40 1.15 -8.13 7.65
CA GLU A 40 1.53 -7.44 6.41
C GLU A 40 1.94 -8.46 5.34
N ALA A 41 1.43 -8.27 4.13
CA ALA A 41 1.90 -8.95 2.92
C ALA A 41 2.28 -7.89 1.88
N TRP A 42 3.48 -7.98 1.31
CA TRP A 42 4.00 -7.00 0.34
C TRP A 42 3.89 -7.57 -1.07
N ILE A 43 3.11 -6.90 -1.92
CA ILE A 43 2.65 -7.43 -3.20
C ILE A 43 3.44 -6.79 -4.35
N GLY A 44 4.11 -7.61 -5.17
CA GLY A 44 4.92 -7.12 -6.27
C GLY A 44 6.05 -6.20 -5.83
N SER A 45 6.53 -6.36 -4.60
CA SER A 45 7.51 -5.45 -4.00
C SER A 45 8.93 -5.74 -4.50
N VAL A 46 9.64 -4.67 -4.84
CA VAL A 46 11.10 -4.65 -5.02
C VAL A 46 11.78 -3.83 -3.91
N THR A 47 11.01 -3.42 -2.90
CA THR A 47 11.48 -2.68 -1.73
C THR A 47 11.83 -3.65 -0.61
N ARG A 48 12.99 -3.47 0.00
CA ARG A 48 13.39 -4.23 1.19
C ARG A 48 12.86 -3.56 2.44
N VAL A 49 12.54 -4.36 3.46
CA VAL A 49 12.31 -3.84 4.82
C VAL A 49 13.54 -3.08 5.29
N GLY A 50 13.35 -1.99 6.02
CA GLY A 50 14.43 -1.08 6.41
C GLY A 50 15.59 -1.72 7.22
N ASN A 51 15.31 -2.81 7.96
CA ASN A 51 16.32 -3.58 8.71
C ASN A 51 16.06 -5.08 8.51
N PRO A 52 16.36 -5.65 7.33
CA PRO A 52 16.12 -7.05 7.07
C PRO A 52 17.04 -7.91 7.96
N PRO A 53 16.59 -9.10 8.40
CA PRO A 53 17.43 -10.00 9.14
C PRO A 53 18.59 -10.51 8.25
N PRO A 54 19.80 -10.75 8.80
CA PRO A 54 20.96 -11.16 8.02
C PRO A 54 20.73 -12.42 7.15
N GLU A 55 19.90 -13.34 7.64
CA GLU A 55 19.54 -14.59 6.95
C GLU A 55 18.53 -14.39 5.82
N ALA A 56 17.87 -13.23 5.74
CA ALA A 56 16.90 -12.88 4.70
C ALA A 56 17.16 -11.47 4.15
N PRO A 57 18.25 -11.21 3.44
CA PRO A 57 18.66 -9.87 3.01
C PRO A 57 17.69 -9.23 2.01
N ASN A 58 16.83 -10.04 1.36
CA ASN A 58 15.79 -9.59 0.43
C ASN A 58 14.40 -9.56 1.08
N TYR A 59 14.33 -9.57 2.42
CA TYR A 59 13.06 -9.53 3.14
C TYR A 59 12.26 -8.29 2.77
N GLY A 60 11.01 -8.51 2.35
CA GLY A 60 10.13 -7.50 1.77
C GLY A 60 10.03 -7.54 0.24
N CYS A 61 11.01 -8.12 -0.47
CA CYS A 61 10.91 -8.32 -1.92
C CYS A 61 10.01 -9.50 -2.26
N SER A 62 9.20 -9.33 -3.31
CA SER A 62 8.31 -10.38 -3.81
C SER A 62 9.04 -11.30 -4.79
N GLU A 63 8.72 -12.57 -4.73
CA GLU A 63 9.06 -13.53 -5.79
C GLU A 63 7.94 -13.57 -6.85
N VAL A 64 8.30 -13.97 -8.04
CA VAL A 64 7.40 -14.12 -9.18
C VAL A 64 7.60 -15.47 -9.84
N VAL A 65 6.51 -16.05 -10.34
CA VAL A 65 6.56 -17.19 -11.26
C VAL A 65 6.40 -16.66 -12.68
N LEU A 66 7.44 -16.78 -13.46
CA LEU A 66 7.50 -16.33 -14.84
C LEU A 66 6.77 -17.33 -15.75
N PRO A 67 6.33 -16.89 -16.95
CA PRO A 67 5.62 -17.76 -17.90
C PRO A 67 6.40 -19.00 -18.38
N ASP A 68 7.72 -18.99 -18.28
CA ASP A 68 8.58 -20.14 -18.58
C ASP A 68 8.73 -21.11 -17.40
N GLY A 69 8.08 -20.82 -16.26
CA GLY A 69 8.08 -21.63 -15.03
C GLY A 69 9.21 -21.31 -14.06
N ARG A 70 10.12 -20.39 -14.38
CA ARG A 70 11.14 -19.93 -13.42
C ARG A 70 10.49 -19.21 -12.26
N ARG A 71 11.03 -19.40 -11.06
CA ARG A 71 10.69 -18.66 -9.86
C ARG A 71 11.92 -17.91 -9.39
N GLU A 72 11.80 -16.59 -9.25
CA GLU A 72 12.89 -15.70 -8.86
C GLU A 72 12.33 -14.43 -8.21
N PHE A 73 13.19 -13.60 -7.62
CA PHE A 73 12.75 -12.30 -7.15
C PHE A 73 12.36 -11.38 -8.31
N LEU A 74 11.27 -10.61 -8.14
CA LEU A 74 10.81 -9.68 -9.17
C LEU A 74 11.89 -8.67 -9.57
N PHE A 75 12.74 -8.21 -8.64
CA PHE A 75 13.84 -7.29 -8.96
C PHE A 75 14.93 -7.94 -9.82
N GLU A 76 15.14 -9.27 -9.74
CA GLU A 76 16.07 -10.03 -10.59
C GLU A 76 15.51 -10.13 -12.01
N ALA A 77 14.23 -10.51 -12.14
CA ALA A 77 13.55 -10.53 -13.43
C ALA A 77 13.59 -9.16 -14.12
N ILE A 78 13.34 -8.08 -13.36
CA ILE A 78 13.44 -6.70 -13.86
C ILE A 78 14.87 -6.40 -14.36
N ALA A 79 15.89 -6.80 -13.63
CA ALA A 79 17.27 -6.54 -14.01
C ALA A 79 17.68 -7.22 -15.32
N GLU A 80 17.07 -8.37 -15.67
CA GLU A 80 17.32 -9.06 -16.94
C GLU A 80 16.77 -8.28 -18.16
N ASN A 81 15.55 -7.72 -18.07
CA ASN A 81 14.86 -7.07 -19.19
C ASN A 81 14.14 -5.77 -18.75
N PRO A 82 14.86 -4.77 -18.20
CA PRO A 82 14.20 -3.63 -17.54
C PRO A 82 13.35 -2.78 -18.48
N GLN A 83 13.69 -2.67 -19.78
CA GLN A 83 12.94 -1.87 -20.73
C GLN A 83 11.61 -2.51 -21.12
N GLU A 84 11.58 -3.83 -21.31
CA GLU A 84 10.37 -4.56 -21.67
C GLU A 84 9.43 -4.70 -20.46
N ILE A 85 10.00 -4.78 -19.24
CA ILE A 85 9.22 -4.98 -18.02
C ILE A 85 8.70 -3.66 -17.47
N LEU A 86 9.51 -2.60 -17.46
CA LEU A 86 9.17 -1.32 -16.83
C LEU A 86 8.84 -0.21 -17.84
N GLY A 87 9.40 -0.25 -19.04
CA GLY A 87 9.29 0.82 -20.01
C GLY A 87 10.24 1.99 -19.73
N GLN A 88 10.73 2.65 -20.80
CA GLN A 88 11.72 3.71 -20.71
C GLN A 88 11.22 4.93 -19.92
N THR A 89 9.94 5.27 -20.03
CA THR A 89 9.35 6.41 -19.32
C THR A 89 9.31 6.18 -17.83
N HIS A 90 8.92 4.99 -17.40
CA HIS A 90 8.95 4.59 -16.00
C HIS A 90 10.39 4.61 -15.44
N MET A 91 11.33 4.02 -16.17
CA MET A 91 12.72 3.93 -15.73
C MET A 91 13.40 5.30 -15.56
N ARG A 92 13.03 6.30 -16.35
CA ARG A 92 13.54 7.68 -16.16
C ARG A 92 13.11 8.30 -14.84
N LYS A 93 11.96 7.90 -14.29
CA LYS A 93 11.40 8.42 -13.02
C LYS A 93 11.84 7.59 -11.80
N ASN A 94 11.77 6.28 -11.93
CA ASN A 94 11.86 5.36 -10.80
C ASN A 94 13.08 4.41 -10.88
N GLY A 95 13.94 4.54 -11.91
CA GLY A 95 15.01 3.57 -12.15
C GLY A 95 14.44 2.18 -12.40
N GLN A 96 15.00 1.18 -11.75
CA GLN A 96 14.50 -0.20 -11.78
C GLN A 96 13.53 -0.52 -10.61
N GLY A 97 13.15 0.48 -9.80
CA GLY A 97 12.11 0.35 -8.80
C GLY A 97 10.71 0.42 -9.43
N LEU A 98 9.71 -0.08 -8.72
CA LEU A 98 8.32 0.00 -9.20
C LEU A 98 7.66 1.36 -8.96
N GLY A 99 8.29 2.27 -8.20
CA GLY A 99 7.75 3.59 -7.90
C GLY A 99 6.59 3.57 -6.89
N MET A 100 6.21 2.39 -6.41
CA MET A 100 5.16 2.18 -5.40
C MET A 100 5.46 0.93 -4.58
N LEU A 101 4.88 0.85 -3.38
CA LEU A 101 4.83 -0.34 -2.55
C LEU A 101 3.37 -0.64 -2.23
N ILE A 102 2.97 -1.89 -2.45
CA ILE A 102 1.59 -2.34 -2.26
C ILE A 102 1.59 -3.38 -1.16
N LYS A 103 0.59 -3.32 -0.27
CA LYS A 103 0.45 -4.29 0.82
C LYS A 103 -1.00 -4.70 1.03
N TYR A 104 -1.19 -5.91 1.54
CA TYR A 104 -2.33 -6.19 2.40
C TYR A 104 -1.95 -5.95 3.85
N LEU A 105 -2.84 -5.30 4.60
CA LEU A 105 -2.71 -5.11 6.04
C LEU A 105 -3.94 -5.70 6.73
N ASP A 106 -3.71 -6.62 7.68
CA ASP A 106 -4.72 -7.26 8.52
C ASP A 106 -4.46 -6.88 9.97
N ALA A 107 -5.12 -5.84 10.45
CA ALA A 107 -4.91 -5.29 11.78
C ALA A 107 -5.67 -6.10 12.85
N GLN A 108 -5.05 -7.15 13.37
CA GLN A 108 -5.57 -7.92 14.54
C GLN A 108 -5.58 -7.08 15.82
N ALA A 109 -4.72 -6.08 15.89
CA ALA A 109 -4.68 -5.05 16.92
C ALA A 109 -4.38 -3.71 16.26
N GLN A 110 -4.69 -2.61 16.93
CA GLN A 110 -4.35 -1.29 16.42
C GLN A 110 -2.85 -1.20 16.12
N TYR A 111 -2.50 -0.69 14.95
CA TYR A 111 -1.13 -0.33 14.62
C TYR A 111 -0.72 0.92 15.41
N GLY A 112 0.57 1.04 15.70
CA GLY A 112 1.08 2.19 16.44
C GLY A 112 0.73 3.52 15.75
N LEU A 113 0.33 4.51 16.56
CA LEU A 113 0.13 5.87 16.06
C LEU A 113 1.44 6.39 15.48
N GLN A 114 1.39 6.89 14.26
CA GLN A 114 2.55 7.22 13.46
C GLN A 114 2.29 8.38 12.50
N CYS A 115 3.36 8.85 11.87
CA CYS A 115 3.26 9.70 10.70
C CYS A 115 4.37 9.32 9.70
N HIS A 116 4.23 9.79 8.48
CA HIS A 116 5.22 9.61 7.43
C HIS A 116 5.71 10.96 6.92
N PRO A 117 7.00 11.08 6.55
CA PRO A 117 7.53 12.34 6.08
C PRO A 117 7.01 12.70 4.69
N THR A 118 6.81 13.99 4.43
CA THR A 118 6.71 14.52 3.06
C THR A 118 8.03 14.31 2.31
N ARG A 119 8.03 14.29 0.96
CA ARG A 119 9.29 14.20 0.17
C ARG A 119 10.33 15.25 0.56
N PRO A 120 10.00 16.56 0.73
CA PRO A 120 10.98 17.54 1.19
C PRO A 120 11.60 17.22 2.55
N TRP A 121 10.78 16.74 3.50
CA TRP A 121 11.27 16.37 4.84
C TRP A 121 12.12 15.11 4.80
N ALA A 122 11.71 14.09 4.05
CA ALA A 122 12.48 12.87 3.84
C ALA A 122 13.84 13.16 3.17
N LYS A 123 13.86 14.07 2.19
CA LYS A 123 15.12 14.50 1.57
C LYS A 123 16.04 15.20 2.56
N LYS A 124 15.50 16.10 3.40
CA LYS A 124 16.26 16.82 4.41
C LYS A 124 16.85 15.89 5.46
N MET A 125 16.06 14.94 5.99
CA MET A 125 16.43 14.17 7.19
C MET A 125 17.11 12.83 6.90
N TRP A 126 16.82 12.22 5.75
CA TRP A 126 17.37 10.90 5.38
C TRP A 126 18.03 10.86 4.02
N ASN A 127 18.11 12.00 3.31
CA ASN A 127 18.53 12.05 1.90
C ASN A 127 17.73 11.11 0.98
N SER A 128 16.50 10.75 1.39
CA SER A 128 15.59 9.92 0.60
C SER A 128 14.94 10.73 -0.54
N PRO A 129 14.83 10.18 -1.75
CA PRO A 129 14.07 10.81 -2.83
C PRO A 129 12.55 10.64 -2.64
N TYR A 130 12.13 9.73 -1.76
CA TYR A 130 10.74 9.41 -1.48
C TYR A 130 10.35 9.90 -0.10
N GLY A 131 9.12 10.44 0.02
CA GLY A 131 8.38 10.53 1.26
C GLY A 131 7.69 9.19 1.53
N LYS A 132 6.52 9.26 2.17
CA LYS A 132 5.63 8.12 2.24
C LYS A 132 4.17 8.59 2.31
N GLU A 133 3.70 9.20 1.20
CA GLU A 133 2.26 9.29 1.01
C GLU A 133 1.72 7.89 0.80
N GLU A 134 0.58 7.58 1.41
CA GLU A 134 -0.06 6.29 1.31
C GLU A 134 -1.58 6.39 1.18
N SER A 135 -2.21 5.28 0.97
CA SER A 135 -3.66 5.21 0.87
C SER A 135 -4.14 3.83 1.30
N TRP A 136 -5.36 3.77 1.84
CA TRP A 136 -5.98 2.54 2.30
C TRP A 136 -7.29 2.32 1.57
N TYR A 137 -7.45 1.18 0.94
CA TYR A 137 -8.73 0.70 0.43
C TYR A 137 -9.25 -0.41 1.32
N VAL A 138 -10.39 -0.19 1.95
CA VAL A 138 -11.01 -1.13 2.90
C VAL A 138 -11.64 -2.28 2.12
N ILE A 139 -11.04 -3.47 2.20
CA ILE A 139 -11.50 -4.68 1.49
C ILE A 139 -12.23 -5.65 2.40
N GLY A 140 -12.11 -5.49 3.71
CA GLY A 140 -12.77 -6.30 4.72
C GLY A 140 -12.62 -5.72 6.12
N THR A 141 -13.31 -6.33 7.06
CA THR A 141 -13.19 -6.05 8.49
C THR A 141 -13.23 -7.35 9.25
N ARG A 142 -12.57 -7.40 10.42
CA ARG A 142 -12.68 -8.53 11.35
C ARG A 142 -14.01 -8.46 12.09
N ASP A 143 -14.53 -9.64 12.46
CA ASP A 143 -15.77 -9.82 13.21
C ASP A 143 -15.55 -10.19 14.70
N ASP A 144 -14.28 -10.37 15.09
CA ASP A 144 -13.86 -10.78 16.44
C ASP A 144 -13.23 -9.64 17.25
N THR A 145 -13.58 -8.39 16.94
CA THR A 145 -13.07 -7.18 17.60
C THR A 145 -14.06 -6.64 18.64
N ALA A 146 -13.55 -5.91 19.64
CA ALA A 146 -14.38 -5.31 20.69
C ALA A 146 -15.26 -4.15 20.21
N GLU A 147 -14.82 -3.46 19.16
CA GLU A 147 -15.54 -2.35 18.54
C GLU A 147 -15.47 -2.44 17.00
N PRO A 148 -16.35 -1.75 16.26
CA PRO A 148 -16.28 -1.71 14.82
C PRO A 148 -14.93 -1.17 14.33
N ALA A 149 -14.43 -1.73 13.23
CA ALA A 149 -13.15 -1.31 12.63
C ALA A 149 -13.08 0.19 12.39
N TYR A 150 -11.95 0.79 12.70
CA TYR A 150 -11.74 2.24 12.62
C TYR A 150 -10.31 2.58 12.20
N ILE A 151 -10.13 3.85 11.83
CA ILE A 151 -8.82 4.45 11.63
C ILE A 151 -8.68 5.71 12.50
N LEU A 152 -7.46 6.02 12.93
CA LEU A 152 -7.09 7.36 13.37
C LEU A 152 -6.51 8.09 12.16
N LEU A 153 -7.00 9.31 11.86
CA LEU A 153 -6.54 10.02 10.67
C LEU A 153 -6.74 11.53 10.79
N GLY A 154 -5.63 12.27 10.80
CA GLY A 154 -5.61 13.73 10.87
C GLY A 154 -5.84 14.31 12.27
N PHE A 155 -5.34 15.51 12.47
CA PHE A 155 -5.54 16.27 13.71
C PHE A 155 -6.95 16.81 13.83
N GLN A 156 -7.50 16.81 15.06
CA GLN A 156 -8.75 17.50 15.37
C GLN A 156 -8.56 19.02 15.30
N GLU A 157 -9.69 19.73 15.12
CA GLU A 157 -9.70 21.20 15.11
C GLU A 157 -9.12 21.79 16.39
N GLY A 158 -8.26 22.80 16.24
CA GLY A 158 -7.62 23.49 17.37
C GLY A 158 -6.40 22.78 17.96
N VAL A 159 -6.02 21.59 17.46
CA VAL A 159 -4.79 20.93 17.90
C VAL A 159 -3.59 21.76 17.45
N THR A 160 -2.73 22.11 18.42
CA THR A 160 -1.48 22.83 18.17
C THR A 160 -0.27 21.93 18.32
N ARG A 161 0.87 22.39 17.82
CA ARG A 161 2.14 21.70 17.97
C ARG A 161 2.50 21.50 19.46
N GLU A 162 2.26 22.52 20.28
CA GLU A 162 2.59 22.49 21.71
C GLU A 162 1.76 21.42 22.44
N MET A 163 0.47 21.28 22.11
CA MET A 163 -0.38 20.23 22.69
C MET A 163 0.13 18.83 22.31
N TRP A 164 0.54 18.65 21.07
CA TRP A 164 1.11 17.39 20.60
C TRP A 164 2.43 17.07 21.27
N GLU A 165 3.37 18.05 21.31
CA GLU A 165 4.69 17.89 21.94
C GLU A 165 4.57 17.61 23.45
N GLU A 166 3.62 18.24 24.15
CA GLU A 166 3.39 18.00 25.57
C GLU A 166 2.99 16.54 25.83
N ALA A 167 2.05 15.98 25.06
CA ALA A 167 1.64 14.58 25.16
C ALA A 167 2.77 13.62 24.72
N TYR A 168 3.47 13.97 23.64
CA TYR A 168 4.58 13.19 23.08
C TYR A 168 5.72 13.01 24.09
N PHE A 169 6.21 14.08 24.73
CA PHE A 169 7.32 13.99 25.70
C PHE A 169 6.93 13.28 27.01
N ARG A 170 5.64 13.15 27.30
CA ARG A 170 5.15 12.31 28.38
C ARG A 170 4.95 10.84 27.98
N ASP A 171 5.14 10.50 26.71
CA ASP A 171 4.81 9.20 26.12
C ASP A 171 3.35 8.79 26.41
N ASP A 172 2.45 9.79 26.39
CA ASP A 172 1.03 9.64 26.66
C ASP A 172 0.27 9.32 25.37
N LEU A 173 0.33 8.05 24.95
CA LEU A 173 -0.28 7.59 23.70
C LEU A 173 -1.79 7.87 23.65
N ALA A 174 -2.51 7.70 24.77
CA ALA A 174 -3.94 7.95 24.83
C ALA A 174 -4.27 9.44 24.60
N ALA A 175 -3.45 10.35 25.15
CA ALA A 175 -3.60 11.78 24.88
C ALA A 175 -3.32 12.11 23.41
N LEU A 176 -2.29 11.51 22.80
CA LEU A 176 -1.97 11.69 21.38
C LEU A 176 -3.10 11.19 20.47
N GLU A 177 -3.65 10.01 20.75
CA GLU A 177 -4.79 9.45 20.00
C GLU A 177 -6.03 10.35 20.09
N ASN A 178 -6.30 10.93 21.27
CA ASN A 178 -7.41 11.87 21.50
C ASN A 178 -7.24 13.20 20.75
N LEU A 179 -6.06 13.53 20.25
CA LEU A 179 -5.82 14.69 19.37
C LEU A 179 -6.07 14.38 17.89
N CYS A 180 -6.33 13.12 17.55
CA CYS A 180 -6.64 12.66 16.20
C CYS A 180 -8.13 12.37 16.00
N HIS A 181 -8.61 12.49 14.77
CA HIS A 181 -9.95 12.01 14.44
C HIS A 181 -10.00 10.49 14.41
N LYS A 182 -10.98 9.90 15.11
CA LYS A 182 -11.32 8.48 15.02
C LYS A 182 -12.48 8.30 14.04
N ILE A 183 -12.25 7.57 12.96
CA ILE A 183 -13.19 7.38 11.86
C ILE A 183 -13.56 5.90 11.79
N GLN A 184 -14.83 5.55 11.96
CA GLN A 184 -15.32 4.21 11.67
C GLN A 184 -15.34 4.01 10.16
N ILE A 185 -14.79 2.89 9.69
CA ILE A 185 -14.64 2.60 8.26
C ILE A 185 -15.65 1.57 7.78
N GLN A 186 -15.91 1.59 6.47
CA GLN A 186 -16.77 0.62 5.79
C GLN A 186 -16.05 -0.02 4.62
N VAL A 187 -16.36 -1.29 4.36
CA VAL A 187 -15.84 -2.00 3.17
C VAL A 187 -16.22 -1.22 1.90
N GLY A 188 -15.24 -1.01 1.05
CA GLY A 188 -15.42 -0.27 -0.18
C GLY A 188 -15.01 1.21 -0.11
N GLU A 189 -14.72 1.75 1.07
CA GLU A 189 -14.17 3.10 1.22
C GLU A 189 -12.67 3.12 0.95
N ALA A 190 -12.19 4.23 0.39
CA ALA A 190 -10.77 4.50 0.18
C ALA A 190 -10.37 5.80 0.89
N TYR A 191 -9.21 5.78 1.52
CA TYR A 191 -8.66 6.90 2.27
C TYR A 191 -7.25 7.23 1.76
N PHE A 192 -6.98 8.51 1.55
CA PHE A 192 -5.64 9.01 1.28
C PHE A 192 -5.01 9.48 2.59
N VAL A 193 -3.74 9.20 2.78
CA VAL A 193 -2.95 9.60 3.95
C VAL A 193 -1.75 10.40 3.47
N GLY A 194 -1.86 11.72 3.59
CA GLY A 194 -0.79 12.64 3.17
C GLY A 194 0.43 12.58 4.08
N GLY A 195 1.60 12.91 3.54
CA GLY A 195 2.81 13.08 4.36
C GLY A 195 2.60 14.15 5.44
N GLY A 196 3.02 13.84 6.67
CA GLY A 196 2.84 14.70 7.86
C GLY A 196 1.51 14.52 8.58
N CYS A 197 0.59 13.71 8.06
CA CYS A 197 -0.68 13.41 8.70
C CYS A 197 -0.49 12.36 9.83
N PRO A 198 -0.93 12.61 11.08
CA PRO A 198 -0.96 11.57 12.11
C PRO A 198 -2.01 10.53 11.75
N HIS A 199 -1.67 9.24 11.90
CA HIS A 199 -2.59 8.17 11.53
C HIS A 199 -2.27 6.85 12.25
N ALA A 200 -3.29 5.98 12.32
CA ALA A 200 -3.14 4.58 12.68
C ALA A 200 -4.27 3.75 12.06
N LEU A 201 -3.97 2.51 11.66
CA LEU A 201 -5.00 1.50 11.42
C LEU A 201 -5.47 0.96 12.78
N GLY A 202 -6.74 1.10 13.06
CA GLY A 202 -7.38 0.52 14.24
C GLY A 202 -7.53 -0.99 14.12
N GLU A 203 -7.85 -1.64 15.25
CA GLU A 203 -8.19 -3.05 15.28
C GLU A 203 -9.35 -3.36 14.32
N GLY A 204 -9.25 -4.49 13.64
CA GLY A 204 -10.29 -4.98 12.74
C GLY A 204 -10.20 -4.54 11.29
N CYS A 205 -9.24 -3.71 10.91
CA CYS A 205 -9.07 -3.28 9.52
C CYS A 205 -8.41 -4.37 8.67
N LEU A 206 -9.01 -4.66 7.49
CA LEU A 206 -8.36 -5.36 6.39
C LEU A 206 -8.34 -4.44 5.17
N VAL A 207 -7.14 -4.01 4.76
CA VAL A 207 -7.00 -3.02 3.70
C VAL A 207 -5.95 -3.43 2.65
N VAL A 208 -6.14 -2.91 1.43
CA VAL A 208 -5.05 -2.74 0.47
C VAL A 208 -4.41 -1.38 0.75
N GLU A 209 -3.13 -1.37 1.05
CA GLU A 209 -2.32 -0.16 1.12
C GLU A 209 -1.52 0.01 -0.15
N VAL A 210 -1.56 1.21 -0.74
CA VAL A 210 -0.65 1.63 -1.82
C VAL A 210 0.05 2.88 -1.37
N GLN A 211 1.38 2.87 -1.43
CA GLN A 211 2.23 3.94 -0.91
C GLN A 211 3.43 4.25 -1.81
N GLU A 212 4.11 5.38 -1.55
CA GLU A 212 5.44 5.62 -2.10
C GLU A 212 6.42 4.49 -1.66
N PRO A 213 7.43 4.13 -2.49
CA PRO A 213 8.29 2.95 -2.26
C PRO A 213 9.34 3.19 -1.17
N ALA A 214 8.91 3.59 0.02
CA ALA A 214 9.75 3.83 1.19
C ALA A 214 9.19 3.16 2.43
N ASP A 215 10.07 2.61 3.28
CA ASP A 215 9.69 2.03 4.58
C ASP A 215 10.11 2.97 5.73
N ILE A 216 9.75 4.29 5.60
CA ILE A 216 10.04 5.31 6.62
C ILE A 216 8.80 5.50 7.47
N THR A 217 8.80 4.94 8.67
CA THR A 217 7.71 5.04 9.65
C THR A 217 8.21 5.75 10.91
N LEU A 218 7.49 6.80 11.33
CA LEU A 218 7.79 7.62 12.47
C LEU A 218 6.73 7.40 13.56
N GLY A 219 6.94 6.41 14.43
CA GLY A 219 6.03 6.11 15.54
C GLY A 219 6.00 7.25 16.56
N ALA A 220 4.85 7.54 17.13
CA ALA A 220 4.63 8.66 18.04
C ALA A 220 5.18 8.38 19.46
N HIS A 221 6.45 8.02 19.57
CA HIS A 221 7.17 7.76 20.83
C HIS A 221 8.44 8.60 20.92
N PRO A 222 8.71 9.26 22.07
CA PRO A 222 9.93 10.04 22.25
C PRO A 222 11.16 9.11 22.34
N TYR A 223 12.34 9.67 22.04
CA TYR A 223 13.60 8.92 22.16
C TYR A 223 13.78 8.27 23.54
N SER A 224 13.32 8.94 24.60
CA SER A 224 13.39 8.44 25.97
C SER A 224 12.64 7.12 26.17
N ALA A 225 11.55 6.90 25.45
CA ALA A 225 10.73 5.69 25.49
C ALA A 225 11.28 4.56 24.59
N MET A 226 12.22 4.86 23.68
CA MET A 226 12.77 3.85 22.79
C MET A 226 13.52 2.75 23.54
N PRO A 227 13.32 1.46 23.16
CA PRO A 227 14.03 0.36 23.79
C PRO A 227 15.55 0.51 23.75
N ALA A 228 16.24 0.11 24.83
CA ALA A 228 17.71 0.17 24.90
C ALA A 228 18.38 -0.56 23.73
N ALA A 229 17.82 -1.71 23.30
CA ALA A 229 18.31 -2.46 22.15
C ALA A 229 18.21 -1.66 20.84
N TRP A 230 17.16 -0.84 20.67
CA TRP A 230 17.02 0.03 19.50
C TRP A 230 18.11 1.13 19.54
N ARG A 231 18.30 1.79 20.69
CA ARG A 231 19.33 2.83 20.87
C ARG A 231 20.75 2.30 20.62
N GLN A 232 21.03 1.05 21.04
CA GLN A 232 22.32 0.39 20.78
C GLN A 232 22.55 0.10 19.29
N LYS A 233 21.49 -0.22 18.54
CA LYS A 233 21.57 -0.45 17.08
C LYS A 233 21.66 0.86 16.27
N ASN A 234 21.34 2.00 16.88
CA ASN A 234 21.30 3.31 16.23
C ASN A 234 22.14 4.35 17.01
N PRO A 235 23.44 4.08 17.26
CA PRO A 235 24.27 4.93 18.12
C PRO A 235 24.50 6.34 17.54
N ASP A 236 24.40 6.48 16.22
CA ASP A 236 24.61 7.73 15.50
C ASP A 236 23.36 8.63 15.45
N VAL A 237 22.27 8.22 16.10
CA VAL A 237 21.03 9.00 16.19
C VAL A 237 20.88 9.57 17.60
N PRO A 238 21.35 10.80 17.88
CA PRO A 238 21.17 11.43 19.19
C PRO A 238 19.69 11.77 19.44
N ALA A 239 19.31 11.84 20.73
CA ALA A 239 17.93 12.10 21.14
C ALA A 239 17.29 13.31 20.45
N GLY A 240 17.97 14.46 20.45
CA GLY A 240 17.44 15.68 19.82
C GLY A 240 17.19 15.53 18.33
N LEU A 241 18.05 14.81 17.59
CA LEU A 241 17.84 14.55 16.17
C LEU A 241 16.69 13.57 15.92
N TYR A 242 16.53 12.56 16.79
CA TYR A 242 15.42 11.61 16.71
C TYR A 242 14.08 12.34 16.86
N ASP A 243 13.94 13.10 17.97
CA ASP A 243 12.70 13.83 18.25
C ASP A 243 12.45 14.95 17.22
N GLU A 244 13.50 15.65 16.73
CA GLU A 244 13.35 16.62 15.62
C GLU A 244 12.83 15.97 14.35
N ARG A 245 13.37 14.80 13.97
CA ARG A 245 12.93 14.07 12.77
C ARG A 245 11.47 13.73 12.82
N LEU A 246 10.97 13.33 13.98
CA LEU A 246 9.60 12.93 14.18
C LEU A 246 8.67 14.14 14.30
N LEU A 247 8.90 15.02 15.25
CA LEU A 247 8.03 16.17 15.52
C LEU A 247 7.99 17.16 14.36
N GLY A 248 9.08 17.30 13.62
CA GLY A 248 9.15 18.15 12.43
C GLY A 248 8.52 17.53 11.17
N ALA A 249 8.17 16.25 11.20
CA ALA A 249 7.46 15.61 10.08
C ALA A 249 5.98 15.94 10.06
N TYR A 250 5.36 16.20 11.21
CA TYR A 250 3.92 16.50 11.29
C TYR A 250 3.56 17.83 10.65
N VAL A 251 2.41 17.86 10.00
CA VAL A 251 1.74 19.07 9.50
C VAL A 251 0.54 19.35 10.41
N TYR A 252 0.65 20.40 11.23
CA TYR A 252 -0.35 20.76 12.23
C TYR A 252 -1.45 21.60 11.58
N ASP A 253 -2.34 20.95 10.84
CA ASP A 253 -3.42 21.57 10.05
C ASP A 253 -4.81 21.04 10.44
N GLY A 254 -5.01 20.83 11.74
CA GLY A 254 -6.25 20.29 12.32
C GLY A 254 -7.50 21.02 11.83
N CYS A 255 -8.57 20.27 11.62
CA CYS A 255 -9.83 20.76 11.08
C CYS A 255 -11.02 20.01 11.69
N SER A 256 -12.25 20.42 11.34
CA SER A 256 -13.46 19.73 11.78
C SER A 256 -13.53 18.30 11.23
N TYR A 257 -14.35 17.46 11.87
CA TYR A 257 -14.53 16.07 11.44
C TYR A 257 -15.02 15.96 9.99
N GLU A 258 -15.98 16.80 9.61
CA GLU A 258 -16.56 16.82 8.26
C GLU A 258 -15.53 17.26 7.21
N GLU A 259 -14.69 18.23 7.54
CA GLU A 259 -13.61 18.68 6.64
C GLU A 259 -12.52 17.61 6.52
N ASN A 260 -12.18 16.96 7.63
CA ASN A 260 -11.25 15.85 7.65
C ASN A 260 -11.71 14.70 6.73
N LEU A 261 -12.99 14.32 6.80
CA LEU A 261 -13.55 13.31 5.89
C LEU A 261 -13.50 13.76 4.42
N ARG A 262 -13.82 15.03 4.11
CA ARG A 262 -13.73 15.55 2.73
C ARG A 262 -12.29 15.55 2.20
N ARG A 263 -11.31 15.78 3.08
CA ARG A 263 -9.89 15.82 2.73
C ARG A 263 -9.33 14.43 2.43
N TRP A 264 -9.66 13.46 3.26
CA TRP A 264 -8.97 12.19 3.28
C TRP A 264 -9.76 11.02 2.69
N ARG A 265 -11.09 11.01 2.77
CA ARG A 265 -11.89 9.97 2.14
C ARG A 265 -12.06 10.27 0.65
N ALA A 266 -11.47 9.43 -0.18
CA ALA A 266 -11.51 9.61 -1.63
C ALA A 266 -12.88 9.21 -2.22
N PRO A 267 -13.48 10.05 -3.08
CA PRO A 267 -14.66 9.64 -3.83
C PRO A 267 -14.29 8.65 -4.93
N ARG A 268 -15.16 7.70 -5.22
CA ARG A 268 -15.03 6.84 -6.39
C ARG A 268 -15.31 7.63 -7.67
N VAL A 269 -14.47 7.45 -8.70
CA VAL A 269 -14.63 8.12 -9.98
C VAL A 269 -14.73 7.04 -11.07
N THR A 270 -15.86 6.98 -11.77
CA THR A 270 -16.07 6.00 -12.85
C THR A 270 -15.11 6.29 -14.00
N VAL A 271 -14.30 5.30 -14.36
CA VAL A 271 -13.43 5.30 -15.55
C VAL A 271 -14.21 4.88 -16.77
N ARG A 272 -14.92 3.74 -16.65
CA ARG A 272 -15.74 3.13 -17.68
C ARG A 272 -16.79 2.18 -17.07
N LYS A 273 -17.89 1.98 -17.80
CA LYS A 273 -18.96 1.04 -17.42
C LYS A 273 -19.65 0.50 -18.64
N GLY A 274 -20.26 -0.66 -18.52
CA GLY A 274 -21.02 -1.31 -19.59
C GLY A 274 -21.79 -2.53 -19.09
N GLY A 275 -22.32 -3.33 -20.01
CA GLY A 275 -22.98 -4.58 -19.66
C GLY A 275 -22.08 -5.63 -19.00
N TRP A 276 -20.77 -5.41 -19.05
CA TRP A 276 -19.74 -6.25 -18.44
C TRP A 276 -19.41 -5.85 -16.99
N GLY A 277 -19.86 -4.67 -16.51
CA GLY A 277 -19.55 -4.15 -15.19
C GLY A 277 -19.05 -2.71 -15.19
N SER A 278 -18.14 -2.38 -14.28
CA SER A 278 -17.54 -1.05 -14.14
C SER A 278 -16.07 -1.11 -13.74
N GLU A 279 -15.35 -0.04 -14.07
CA GLU A 279 -14.02 0.24 -13.52
C GLU A 279 -14.02 1.66 -12.93
N GLU A 280 -13.55 1.79 -11.70
CA GLU A 280 -13.58 3.04 -10.93
C GLU A 280 -12.21 3.35 -10.35
N ILE A 281 -11.79 4.63 -10.41
CA ILE A 281 -10.63 5.12 -9.65
C ILE A 281 -11.02 5.18 -8.18
N LEU A 282 -10.20 4.59 -7.34
CA LEU A 282 -10.29 4.68 -5.88
C LEU A 282 -9.35 5.74 -5.32
N ILE A 283 -8.12 5.78 -5.81
CA ILE A 283 -7.13 6.84 -5.56
C ILE A 283 -6.50 7.21 -6.90
N GLY A 284 -6.38 8.49 -7.14
CA GLY A 284 -5.86 9.00 -8.41
C GLY A 284 -5.27 10.41 -8.28
N PRO A 285 -5.10 11.12 -9.41
CA PRO A 285 -4.41 12.41 -9.44
C PRO A 285 -5.03 13.53 -8.58
N ALA A 286 -6.29 13.37 -8.17
CA ALA A 286 -6.95 14.30 -7.25
C ALA A 286 -6.40 14.21 -5.82
N GLN A 287 -5.86 13.06 -5.42
CA GLN A 287 -5.28 12.81 -4.10
C GLN A 287 -3.77 12.90 -4.13
N THR A 288 -3.12 12.16 -5.04
CA THR A 288 -1.66 12.13 -5.17
C THR A 288 -1.24 11.91 -6.62
N LYS A 289 -0.05 12.37 -6.96
CA LYS A 289 0.58 12.13 -8.26
C LYS A 289 1.54 10.93 -8.25
N PHE A 290 1.78 10.31 -7.10
CA PHE A 290 2.85 9.33 -6.94
C PHE A 290 2.42 7.91 -7.25
N PHE A 291 1.13 7.63 -7.18
CA PHE A 291 0.52 6.35 -7.55
C PHE A 291 -0.97 6.54 -7.82
N SER A 292 -1.57 5.55 -8.42
CA SER A 292 -3.03 5.46 -8.55
C SER A 292 -3.48 4.01 -8.53
N PHE A 293 -4.74 3.76 -8.21
CA PHE A 293 -5.32 2.45 -8.39
C PHE A 293 -6.82 2.51 -8.68
N THR A 294 -7.26 1.50 -9.43
CA THR A 294 -8.66 1.31 -9.81
C THR A 294 -9.19 0.01 -9.24
N GLU A 295 -10.51 -0.08 -9.15
CA GLU A 295 -11.22 -1.34 -8.97
C GLU A 295 -12.03 -1.67 -10.21
N LEU A 296 -11.78 -2.84 -10.79
CA LEU A 296 -12.57 -3.46 -11.83
C LEU A 296 -13.58 -4.42 -11.18
N ASN A 297 -14.87 -4.13 -11.36
CA ASN A 297 -15.98 -5.02 -11.02
C ASN A 297 -16.51 -5.63 -12.31
N LEU A 298 -16.21 -6.90 -12.55
CA LEU A 298 -16.51 -7.60 -13.80
C LEU A 298 -17.63 -8.63 -13.61
N ALA A 299 -18.61 -8.63 -14.54
CA ALA A 299 -19.61 -9.68 -14.73
C ALA A 299 -19.83 -9.85 -16.23
N GLY A 300 -18.85 -10.43 -16.95
CA GLY A 300 -18.85 -10.56 -18.41
C GLY A 300 -17.45 -10.58 -18.99
N GLU A 301 -17.23 -9.81 -20.06
CA GLU A 301 -15.94 -9.73 -20.76
C GLU A 301 -15.62 -8.27 -21.13
N THR A 302 -14.36 -7.87 -20.96
CA THR A 302 -13.86 -6.55 -21.38
C THR A 302 -12.35 -6.61 -21.66
N GLU A 303 -11.84 -5.62 -22.40
CA GLU A 303 -10.40 -5.41 -22.53
C GLU A 303 -9.83 -4.81 -21.25
N MET A 304 -8.59 -5.18 -20.91
CA MET A 304 -7.85 -4.55 -19.82
C MET A 304 -7.29 -3.18 -20.24
N LEU A 305 -7.49 -2.17 -19.41
CA LEU A 305 -6.92 -0.85 -19.67
C LEU A 305 -5.40 -0.85 -19.50
N ARG A 306 -4.73 -0.35 -20.53
CA ARG A 306 -3.28 -0.18 -20.54
C ARG A 306 -2.95 1.28 -20.21
N THR A 307 -2.11 1.47 -19.21
CA THR A 307 -1.65 2.80 -18.77
C THR A 307 -0.32 3.20 -19.38
N GLY A 308 0.31 2.32 -20.17
CA GLY A 308 1.66 2.52 -20.69
C GLY A 308 2.75 2.40 -19.60
N PHE A 309 2.45 1.71 -18.51
CA PHE A 309 3.33 1.44 -17.36
C PHE A 309 3.14 0.00 -16.90
N PRO A 310 4.10 -0.58 -16.11
CA PRO A 310 3.86 -1.84 -15.42
C PRO A 310 2.73 -1.68 -14.40
N GLN A 311 1.97 -2.74 -14.19
CA GLN A 311 0.86 -2.73 -13.25
C GLN A 311 0.96 -3.94 -12.30
N VAL A 312 0.46 -3.77 -11.08
CA VAL A 312 0.25 -4.88 -10.14
C VAL A 312 -1.24 -5.02 -9.94
N ALA A 313 -1.74 -6.25 -9.99
CA ALA A 313 -3.16 -6.52 -9.82
C ALA A 313 -3.42 -7.56 -8.72
N MET A 314 -4.55 -7.43 -8.04
CA MET A 314 -5.00 -8.33 -6.99
C MET A 314 -6.47 -8.70 -7.21
N VAL A 315 -6.75 -9.99 -7.29
CA VAL A 315 -8.13 -10.48 -7.40
C VAL A 315 -8.74 -10.60 -5.99
N LEU A 316 -9.63 -9.68 -5.67
CA LEU A 316 -10.24 -9.60 -4.33
C LEU A 316 -11.38 -10.61 -4.12
N SER A 317 -12.11 -10.95 -5.18
CA SER A 317 -13.20 -11.93 -5.11
C SER A 317 -13.50 -12.50 -6.49
N GLY A 318 -14.19 -13.65 -6.52
CA GLY A 318 -14.67 -14.28 -7.74
C GLY A 318 -13.57 -15.01 -8.51
N GLN A 319 -13.86 -15.27 -9.79
CA GLN A 319 -12.96 -16.00 -10.69
C GLN A 319 -13.22 -15.62 -12.15
N GLY A 320 -12.22 -15.86 -12.98
CA GLY A 320 -12.29 -15.56 -14.40
C GLY A 320 -11.06 -16.03 -15.15
N GLU A 321 -10.78 -15.39 -16.25
CA GLU A 321 -9.64 -15.68 -17.09
C GLU A 321 -9.12 -14.40 -17.75
N LEU A 322 -7.83 -14.16 -17.65
CA LEU A 322 -7.11 -13.21 -18.50
C LEU A 322 -6.80 -13.92 -19.82
N PHE A 323 -7.04 -13.26 -20.96
CA PHE A 323 -6.80 -13.87 -22.27
C PHE A 323 -6.14 -12.88 -23.23
N TRP A 324 -5.24 -13.40 -24.06
CA TRP A 324 -4.49 -12.67 -25.08
C TRP A 324 -4.26 -13.53 -26.31
N GLU A 325 -3.71 -12.95 -27.37
CA GLU A 325 -3.36 -13.73 -28.54
C GLU A 325 -2.35 -14.84 -28.20
N GLY A 326 -2.76 -16.07 -28.36
CA GLY A 326 -1.92 -17.26 -28.10
C GLY A 326 -1.93 -17.80 -26.68
N GLY A 327 -2.76 -17.29 -25.76
CA GLY A 327 -2.84 -17.84 -24.42
C GLY A 327 -3.96 -17.30 -23.55
N ALA A 328 -4.09 -17.94 -22.39
CA ALA A 328 -5.00 -17.51 -21.33
C ALA A 328 -4.44 -17.93 -19.97
N LEU A 329 -4.81 -17.20 -18.92
CA LEU A 329 -4.48 -17.48 -17.54
C LEU A 329 -5.74 -17.46 -16.69
N PRO A 330 -6.19 -18.61 -16.17
CA PRO A 330 -7.25 -18.65 -15.17
C PRO A 330 -6.88 -17.83 -13.94
N VAL A 331 -7.78 -16.98 -13.49
CA VAL A 331 -7.59 -16.15 -12.28
C VAL A 331 -8.73 -16.37 -11.31
N LYS A 332 -8.43 -16.30 -10.01
CA LYS A 332 -9.39 -16.47 -8.94
C LYS A 332 -9.00 -15.60 -7.74
N GLN A 333 -9.95 -15.45 -6.82
CA GLN A 333 -9.74 -14.76 -5.55
C GLN A 333 -8.40 -15.15 -4.91
N GLY A 334 -7.68 -14.15 -4.41
CA GLY A 334 -6.41 -14.27 -3.72
C GLY A 334 -5.19 -14.30 -4.66
N MET A 335 -5.37 -14.37 -5.98
CA MET A 335 -4.27 -14.27 -6.92
C MET A 335 -3.74 -12.84 -7.00
N GLU A 336 -2.42 -12.73 -7.02
CA GLU A 336 -1.65 -11.51 -7.15
C GLU A 336 -0.85 -11.59 -8.45
N LEU A 337 -0.89 -10.54 -9.26
CA LEU A 337 -0.39 -10.56 -10.64
C LEU A 337 0.49 -9.35 -10.91
N PHE A 338 1.45 -9.53 -11.81
CA PHE A 338 2.26 -8.46 -12.36
C PHE A 338 2.07 -8.41 -13.88
N PHE A 339 1.81 -7.21 -14.40
CA PHE A 339 1.67 -6.96 -15.83
C PHE A 339 2.86 -6.15 -16.33
N PRO A 340 3.79 -6.73 -17.09
CA PRO A 340 4.91 -6.02 -17.68
C PRO A 340 4.47 -4.89 -18.60
N TYR A 341 5.33 -3.88 -18.77
CA TYR A 341 5.09 -2.76 -19.68
C TYR A 341 4.79 -3.22 -21.10
N ASP A 342 5.52 -4.19 -21.63
CA ASP A 342 5.44 -4.64 -23.03
C ASP A 342 4.35 -5.69 -23.29
N ILE A 343 3.52 -6.01 -22.28
CA ILE A 343 2.39 -6.92 -22.46
C ILE A 343 1.45 -6.37 -23.56
N PRO A 344 1.10 -7.13 -24.61
CA PRO A 344 0.16 -6.65 -25.64
C PRO A 344 -1.24 -6.43 -25.06
N ASN A 345 -2.16 -5.93 -25.88
CA ASN A 345 -3.57 -5.85 -25.47
C ASN A 345 -4.09 -7.22 -25.07
N PHE A 346 -4.76 -7.27 -23.95
CA PHE A 346 -5.35 -8.49 -23.41
C PHE A 346 -6.70 -8.19 -22.77
N GLY A 347 -7.52 -9.20 -22.62
CA GLY A 347 -8.84 -9.08 -22.03
C GLY A 347 -8.98 -9.87 -20.74
N VAL A 348 -10.11 -9.65 -20.08
CA VAL A 348 -10.53 -10.40 -18.91
C VAL A 348 -12.01 -10.80 -19.08
N ARG A 349 -12.33 -12.03 -18.69
CA ARG A 349 -13.72 -12.53 -18.69
C ARG A 349 -14.01 -13.32 -17.43
N GLY A 350 -15.26 -13.30 -16.98
CA GLY A 350 -15.72 -14.00 -15.80
C GLY A 350 -16.56 -13.13 -14.88
N GLU A 351 -16.57 -13.48 -13.61
CA GLU A 351 -17.20 -12.71 -12.54
C GLU A 351 -16.19 -12.53 -11.40
N LEU A 352 -15.64 -11.31 -11.28
CA LEU A 352 -14.58 -11.03 -10.32
C LEU A 352 -14.48 -9.54 -9.96
N ARG A 353 -13.85 -9.26 -8.83
CA ARG A 353 -13.37 -7.92 -8.44
C ARG A 353 -11.84 -7.94 -8.43
N MET A 354 -11.23 -6.95 -9.08
CA MET A 354 -9.78 -6.83 -9.18
C MET A 354 -9.35 -5.38 -8.92
N VAL A 355 -8.34 -5.20 -8.09
CA VAL A 355 -7.66 -3.91 -7.93
C VAL A 355 -6.44 -3.88 -8.83
N LEU A 356 -6.23 -2.76 -9.54
CA LEU A 356 -5.09 -2.53 -10.42
C LEU A 356 -4.33 -1.29 -9.93
N CYS A 357 -3.05 -1.48 -9.56
CA CYS A 357 -2.19 -0.44 -9.04
C CYS A 357 -1.19 0.02 -10.11
N ASN A 358 -1.00 1.34 -10.19
CA ASN A 358 -0.19 2.01 -11.18
C ASN A 358 0.83 2.94 -10.50
N PRO A 359 2.07 2.99 -10.99
CA PRO A 359 3.10 3.89 -10.48
C PRO A 359 2.92 5.35 -10.93
N GLU A 360 3.76 6.24 -10.39
CA GLU A 360 3.82 7.64 -10.78
C GLU A 360 3.96 7.83 -12.30
N GLY A 361 3.09 8.64 -12.87
CA GLY A 361 3.08 8.99 -14.28
C GLY A 361 2.21 8.11 -15.17
N ALA A 362 1.64 7.04 -14.62
CA ALA A 362 0.62 6.27 -15.32
C ALA A 362 -0.67 7.08 -15.43
N GLU A 363 -1.19 7.21 -16.64
CA GLU A 363 -2.46 7.89 -16.90
C GLU A 363 -3.55 6.83 -17.11
N ILE A 364 -4.62 6.90 -16.32
CA ILE A 364 -5.78 6.02 -16.47
C ILE A 364 -6.65 6.60 -17.60
N PRO A 365 -6.83 5.87 -18.73
CA PRO A 365 -7.61 6.38 -19.85
C PRO A 365 -9.11 6.43 -19.47
N MET A 366 -9.66 7.64 -19.31
CA MET A 366 -11.10 7.83 -19.06
C MET A 366 -11.88 7.55 -20.34
N GLN A 367 -12.88 6.68 -20.27
CA GLN A 367 -13.81 6.41 -21.35
C GLN A 367 -15.16 7.05 -21.01
N ALA A 368 -15.63 7.90 -21.94
CA ALA A 368 -16.89 8.63 -21.77
C ALA A 368 -18.11 7.71 -21.76
#